data_ecd84244712c24a6bff88535784bc447
#
_entry.id   ecd84244712c24a6bff88535784bc447
#
_cell.length_a   1.000
_cell.length_b   1.000
_cell.length_c   1.000
_cell.angle_alpha   90.00
_cell.angle_beta   90.00
_cell.angle_gamma   90.00
#
_symmetry.space_group_name_H-M   'P 1'
#
loop_
_entity.id
_entity.type
_entity.pdbx_description
1 polymer ?
#
loop_
_entity_poly.entity_id
_entity_poly.type
_entity_poly.pdbx_seq_one_letter_code
_entity_poly.pdbx_strand_id
1 'polypeptide(L)'
;MGARYLARRASSAFLGLLMAAALVPASSAAADTVETMGGSGPYDAEYVTTLRLRDHTIYRPVDLPENEQLPIVAWGNGACRADGTWFENFLTEIASHGFLVIANGRPGGSGRTDAEMLTEAVDWAVDENDRWFSQYRGHIDTDSIAVMGQSCGGVETYEVADDPRIDTTVLWNSGLLTDRDNDLLDDLHAPVAYFTGGPDDIAYENAVDDYGRLPQGLPAFMGHLDVGHYGTFGEPDGGEYGRVGVAWLKWRLKGDQQARQEFVGPDCGLCSTEWDVRQKNLT
;
A
#
# COMPACT_ATOMS: atom_id res chain seq x y z
N MET A 1 16.29 79.34 75.23
CA MET A 1 16.33 79.17 73.77
C MET A 1 15.97 77.73 73.52
N GLY A 2 14.74 77.45 73.22
CA GLY A 2 14.25 76.09 73.13
C GLY A 2 13.84 75.74 71.71
N ALA A 3 14.32 74.66 71.23
CA ALA A 3 13.88 74.08 69.96
C ALA A 3 13.01 72.83 70.24
N ARG A 4 11.75 72.92 69.85
CA ARG A 4 10.77 71.80 69.96
C ARG A 4 10.89 70.89 68.77
N TYR A 5 11.20 69.60 68.95
CA TYR A 5 11.14 68.60 67.96
C TYR A 5 9.72 68.03 67.77
N LEU A 6 9.15 68.19 66.61
CA LEU A 6 7.90 67.60 66.21
C LEU A 6 8.19 66.26 65.53
N ALA A 7 7.78 65.15 66.12
CA ALA A 7 7.84 63.85 65.55
C ALA A 7 6.70 63.66 64.52
N ARG A 8 7.05 63.43 63.25
CA ARG A 8 6.11 63.02 62.23
C ARG A 8 6.02 61.47 62.20
N ARG A 9 4.82 60.96 62.43
CA ARG A 9 4.50 59.54 62.24
C ARG A 9 4.36 59.28 60.76
N ALA A 10 5.17 58.34 60.21
CA ALA A 10 5.02 57.84 58.89
C ALA A 10 4.06 56.64 58.91
N SER A 11 2.93 56.77 58.26
CA SER A 11 2.00 55.64 58.01
C SER A 11 2.47 54.86 56.81
N SER A 12 2.90 53.62 57.05
CA SER A 12 3.23 52.67 55.96
C SER A 12 1.94 52.09 55.42
N ALA A 13 1.59 52.45 54.19
CA ALA A 13 0.53 51.78 53.40
C ALA A 13 1.11 50.51 52.76
N PHE A 14 0.65 49.35 53.22
CA PHE A 14 0.91 48.09 52.56
C PHE A 14 0.03 47.99 51.26
N LEU A 15 0.65 48.11 50.14
CA LEU A 15 0.01 47.87 48.85
C LEU A 15 0.04 46.35 48.59
N GLY A 16 -1.08 45.66 48.80
CA GLY A 16 -1.25 44.23 48.46
C GLY A 16 -1.34 44.06 46.96
N LEU A 17 -0.32 43.44 46.39
CA LEU A 17 -0.30 43.04 44.97
C LEU A 17 -1.12 41.75 44.83
N LEU A 18 -2.37 41.85 44.38
CA LEU A 18 -3.19 40.73 43.95
C LEU A 18 -2.64 40.21 42.62
N MET A 19 -1.90 39.08 42.63
CA MET A 19 -1.60 38.31 41.43
C MET A 19 -2.88 37.60 41.01
N ALA A 20 -3.52 38.09 39.95
CA ALA A 20 -4.54 37.34 39.22
C ALA A 20 -3.84 36.25 38.38
N ALA A 21 -3.92 35.02 38.86
CA ALA A 21 -3.53 33.86 38.03
C ALA A 21 -4.52 33.73 36.89
N ALA A 22 -4.10 34.10 35.67
CA ALA A 22 -4.83 33.82 34.45
C ALA A 22 -4.79 32.31 34.22
N LEU A 23 -5.91 31.63 34.45
CA LEU A 23 -6.14 30.27 33.95
C LEU A 23 -6.18 30.33 32.42
N VAL A 24 -5.07 29.98 31.78
CA VAL A 24 -5.06 29.69 30.32
C VAL A 24 -5.84 28.39 30.16
N PRO A 25 -6.95 28.37 29.42
CA PRO A 25 -7.58 27.09 29.08
C PRO A 25 -6.58 26.27 28.31
N ALA A 26 -6.28 25.06 28.79
CA ALA A 26 -5.57 24.08 28.03
C ALA A 26 -6.42 23.78 26.78
N SER A 27 -5.95 24.25 25.62
CA SER A 27 -6.50 23.83 24.34
C SER A 27 -6.28 22.31 24.27
N SER A 28 -7.35 21.54 24.46
CA SER A 28 -7.33 20.15 24.09
C SER A 28 -7.05 20.12 22.59
N ALA A 29 -5.85 19.71 22.19
CA ALA A 29 -5.61 19.28 20.82
C ALA A 29 -6.68 18.23 20.55
N ALA A 30 -7.58 18.51 19.61
CA ALA A 30 -8.44 17.49 19.06
C ALA A 30 -7.48 16.42 18.57
N ALA A 31 -7.54 15.23 19.13
CA ALA A 31 -6.95 14.07 18.51
C ALA A 31 -7.63 13.98 17.14
N ASP A 32 -6.83 14.10 16.08
CA ASP A 32 -7.33 13.76 14.75
C ASP A 32 -7.89 12.35 14.90
N THR A 33 -9.21 12.23 14.73
CA THR A 33 -9.85 10.92 14.67
C THR A 33 -9.36 10.31 13.39
N VAL A 34 -8.40 9.40 13.49
CA VAL A 34 -8.00 8.53 12.37
C VAL A 34 -9.25 7.75 12.03
N GLU A 35 -9.80 8.00 10.83
CA GLU A 35 -10.92 7.24 10.32
C GLU A 35 -10.34 5.90 9.89
N THR A 36 -10.64 4.82 10.64
CA THR A 36 -10.26 3.48 10.24
C THR A 36 -11.07 3.12 9.01
N MET A 37 -10.40 2.72 7.94
CA MET A 37 -11.03 2.58 6.64
C MET A 37 -11.69 1.21 6.41
N GLY A 38 -11.49 0.25 7.31
CA GLY A 38 -12.05 -1.09 7.20
C GLY A 38 -11.04 -2.14 6.76
N GLY A 39 -11.49 -3.06 5.91
CA GLY A 39 -10.81 -4.28 5.52
C GLY A 39 -11.32 -5.49 6.31
N SER A 40 -11.23 -6.69 5.73
CA SER A 40 -11.72 -7.94 6.34
C SER A 40 -10.64 -8.65 7.17
N GLY A 41 -9.42 -8.13 7.15
CA GLY A 41 -8.27 -8.72 7.82
C GLY A 41 -8.28 -8.57 9.34
N PRO A 42 -7.28 -9.13 10.03
CA PRO A 42 -7.20 -9.07 11.49
C PRO A 42 -6.79 -7.70 12.04
N TYR A 43 -6.39 -6.75 11.19
CA TYR A 43 -5.93 -5.43 11.59
C TYR A 43 -6.87 -4.35 11.06
N ASP A 44 -7.23 -3.38 11.91
CA ASP A 44 -7.78 -2.13 11.43
C ASP A 44 -6.73 -1.44 10.56
N ALA A 45 -7.11 -0.98 9.36
CA ALA A 45 -6.20 -0.37 8.42
C ALA A 45 -6.54 1.11 8.17
N GLU A 46 -5.51 1.87 7.82
CA GLU A 46 -5.61 3.28 7.47
C GLU A 46 -4.68 3.60 6.29
N TYR A 47 -4.87 4.74 5.64
CA TYR A 47 -3.81 5.33 4.84
C TYR A 47 -3.23 6.57 5.51
N VAL A 48 -1.94 6.79 5.27
CA VAL A 48 -1.20 7.95 5.76
C VAL A 48 -0.33 8.54 4.65
N THR A 49 0.13 9.77 4.87
CA THR A 49 1.12 10.43 4.01
C THR A 49 2.34 10.82 4.83
N THR A 50 3.49 10.99 4.17
CA THR A 50 4.71 11.45 4.83
C THR A 50 5.46 12.48 3.98
N LEU A 51 6.17 13.39 4.63
CA LEU A 51 7.03 14.35 3.94
C LEU A 51 8.26 13.69 3.28
N ARG A 52 8.58 12.46 3.66
CA ARG A 52 9.72 11.72 3.13
C ARG A 52 9.38 10.93 1.87
N LEU A 53 8.09 10.76 1.57
CA LEU A 53 7.57 10.12 0.37
C LEU A 53 6.30 10.87 -0.06
N ARG A 54 6.49 12.06 -0.64
CA ARG A 54 5.43 13.07 -0.76
C ARG A 54 4.36 12.73 -1.80
N ASP A 55 4.75 12.01 -2.81
CA ASP A 55 3.92 11.74 -3.98
C ASP A 55 3.33 10.32 -3.96
N HIS A 56 3.18 9.76 -2.74
CA HIS A 56 2.60 8.44 -2.49
C HIS A 56 1.59 8.47 -1.36
N THR A 57 0.76 7.43 -1.33
CA THR A 57 -0.18 7.11 -0.25
C THR A 57 0.21 5.77 0.36
N ILE A 58 0.34 5.70 1.68
CA ILE A 58 0.82 4.52 2.41
C ILE A 58 -0.35 3.92 3.16
N TYR A 59 -0.76 2.70 2.81
CA TYR A 59 -1.77 1.90 3.51
C TYR A 59 -1.07 0.93 4.46
N ARG A 60 -1.54 0.85 5.70
CA ARG A 60 -0.92 0.05 6.74
C ARG A 60 -1.91 -0.31 7.85
N PRO A 61 -1.61 -1.30 8.69
CA PRO A 61 -2.29 -1.44 9.98
C PRO A 61 -2.17 -0.15 10.81
N VAL A 62 -3.26 0.27 11.48
CA VAL A 62 -3.27 1.43 12.39
C VAL A 62 -2.21 1.22 13.47
N ASP A 63 -2.29 0.09 14.16
CA ASP A 63 -1.27 -0.37 15.09
C ASP A 63 -0.34 -1.35 14.38
N LEU A 64 0.95 -1.02 14.30
CA LEU A 64 1.93 -1.91 13.69
C LEU A 64 2.08 -3.19 14.53
N PRO A 65 2.00 -4.38 13.92
CA PRO A 65 2.14 -5.64 14.64
C PRO A 65 3.48 -5.74 15.37
N GLU A 66 3.44 -6.26 16.62
CA GLU A 66 4.66 -6.47 17.42
C GLU A 66 5.39 -7.79 17.08
N ASN A 67 4.67 -8.78 16.55
CA ASN A 67 5.15 -10.14 16.39
C ASN A 67 5.31 -10.60 14.93
N GLU A 68 5.03 -9.73 13.97
CA GLU A 68 5.26 -9.97 12.55
C GLU A 68 5.75 -8.69 11.87
N GLN A 69 6.51 -8.85 10.81
CA GLN A 69 6.91 -7.75 9.94
C GLN A 69 5.95 -7.67 8.75
N LEU A 70 5.76 -6.46 8.24
CA LEU A 70 4.89 -6.17 7.11
C LEU A 70 5.65 -6.34 5.79
N PRO A 71 5.33 -7.31 4.94
CA PRO A 71 5.86 -7.35 3.58
C PRO A 71 5.46 -6.09 2.81
N ILE A 72 6.30 -5.69 1.86
CA ILE A 72 6.13 -4.49 1.05
C ILE A 72 5.32 -4.80 -0.21
N VAL A 73 4.35 -3.95 -0.51
CA VAL A 73 3.59 -3.98 -1.76
C VAL A 73 3.64 -2.59 -2.40
N ALA A 74 4.33 -2.43 -3.52
CA ALA A 74 4.29 -1.21 -4.31
C ALA A 74 3.18 -1.31 -5.36
N TRP A 75 2.35 -0.26 -5.47
CA TRP A 75 1.14 -0.25 -6.32
C TRP A 75 1.15 0.88 -7.35
N GLY A 76 1.03 0.52 -8.63
CA GLY A 76 0.83 1.41 -9.76
C GLY A 76 -0.65 1.57 -10.13
N ASN A 77 -1.10 2.82 -10.27
CA ASN A 77 -2.49 3.13 -10.58
C ASN A 77 -2.83 3.04 -12.06
N GLY A 78 -4.07 2.65 -12.37
CA GLY A 78 -4.63 2.71 -13.71
C GLY A 78 -4.55 4.12 -14.33
N ALA A 79 -4.55 4.19 -15.65
CA ALA A 79 -4.35 5.42 -16.42
C ALA A 79 -3.09 6.20 -16.03
N CYS A 80 -2.12 5.58 -15.35
CA CYS A 80 -0.95 6.22 -14.74
C CYS A 80 -1.34 7.48 -13.95
N ARG A 81 -2.43 7.39 -13.18
CA ARG A 81 -2.99 8.52 -12.44
C ARG A 81 -2.36 8.65 -11.06
N ALA A 82 -1.84 9.83 -10.75
CA ALA A 82 -1.23 10.14 -9.46
C ALA A 82 -2.28 10.41 -8.35
N ASP A 83 -3.20 9.46 -8.15
CA ASP A 83 -4.23 9.48 -7.11
C ASP A 83 -4.13 8.20 -6.28
N GLY A 84 -3.42 8.27 -5.17
CA GLY A 84 -3.15 7.11 -4.32
C GLY A 84 -4.37 6.54 -3.60
N THR A 85 -5.55 7.16 -3.72
CA THR A 85 -6.82 6.66 -3.15
C THR A 85 -7.77 6.10 -4.19
N TRP A 86 -7.37 5.99 -5.47
CA TRP A 86 -8.27 5.49 -6.51
C TRP A 86 -8.71 4.04 -6.28
N PHE A 87 -7.88 3.22 -5.67
CA PHE A 87 -8.17 1.81 -5.35
C PHE A 87 -8.26 1.55 -3.85
N GLU A 88 -8.77 2.55 -3.10
CA GLU A 88 -8.79 2.58 -1.63
C GLU A 88 -9.31 1.30 -0.99
N ASN A 89 -10.49 0.78 -1.41
CA ASN A 89 -11.07 -0.42 -0.82
C ASN A 89 -10.15 -1.65 -0.96
N PHE A 90 -9.57 -1.84 -2.13
CA PHE A 90 -8.66 -2.94 -2.42
C PHE A 90 -7.33 -2.84 -1.66
N LEU A 91 -6.73 -1.64 -1.61
CA LEU A 91 -5.44 -1.44 -0.95
C LEU A 91 -5.58 -1.48 0.57
N THR A 92 -6.71 -1.00 1.10
CA THR A 92 -7.05 -1.13 2.52
C THR A 92 -7.24 -2.60 2.91
N GLU A 93 -7.93 -3.39 2.06
CA GLU A 93 -8.07 -4.83 2.30
C GLU A 93 -6.71 -5.51 2.43
N ILE A 94 -5.79 -5.28 1.51
CA ILE A 94 -4.45 -5.85 1.57
C ILE A 94 -3.74 -5.42 2.87
N ALA A 95 -3.78 -4.12 3.21
CA ALA A 95 -3.14 -3.60 4.42
C ALA A 95 -3.73 -4.21 5.69
N SER A 96 -5.06 -4.44 5.73
CA SER A 96 -5.74 -5.07 6.87
C SER A 96 -5.26 -6.51 7.16
N HIS A 97 -4.62 -7.13 6.18
CA HIS A 97 -3.99 -8.46 6.31
C HIS A 97 -2.49 -8.40 6.68
N GLY A 98 -2.01 -7.25 7.15
CA GLY A 98 -0.64 -7.10 7.64
C GLY A 98 0.38 -6.94 6.52
N PHE A 99 0.11 -6.08 5.56
CA PHE A 99 1.03 -5.64 4.52
C PHE A 99 1.23 -4.13 4.61
N LEU A 100 2.40 -3.65 4.20
CA LEU A 100 2.67 -2.24 3.95
C LEU A 100 2.47 -1.99 2.46
N VAL A 101 1.37 -1.30 2.10
CA VAL A 101 1.04 -1.03 0.70
C VAL A 101 1.32 0.43 0.38
N ILE A 102 2.08 0.69 -0.66
CA ILE A 102 2.49 2.04 -1.04
C ILE A 102 2.01 2.30 -2.46
N ALA A 103 1.01 3.14 -2.59
CA ALA A 103 0.41 3.50 -3.87
C ALA A 103 1.00 4.79 -4.45
N ASN A 104 1.27 4.79 -5.75
CA ASN A 104 1.68 5.97 -6.49
C ASN A 104 0.60 7.06 -6.41
N GLY A 105 1.01 8.30 -6.08
CA GLY A 105 0.12 9.45 -5.97
C GLY A 105 -0.31 9.76 -4.55
N ARG A 106 -0.64 11.04 -4.32
CA ARG A 106 -1.22 11.52 -3.07
C ARG A 106 -2.69 11.16 -2.97
N PRO A 107 -3.28 11.16 -1.76
CA PRO A 107 -4.73 11.02 -1.61
C PRO A 107 -5.47 12.10 -2.42
N GLY A 108 -6.40 11.67 -3.31
CA GLY A 108 -7.14 12.56 -4.21
C GLY A 108 -6.25 13.35 -5.17
N GLY A 109 -5.03 12.89 -5.41
CA GLY A 109 -4.05 13.58 -6.25
C GLY A 109 -4.42 13.61 -7.74
N SER A 110 -3.62 14.34 -8.49
CA SER A 110 -3.78 14.50 -9.93
C SER A 110 -2.41 14.57 -10.60
N GLY A 111 -2.38 14.26 -11.89
CA GLY A 111 -1.13 14.19 -12.65
C GLY A 111 -0.88 12.77 -13.14
N ARG A 112 0.35 12.49 -13.50
CA ARG A 112 0.76 11.19 -14.02
C ARG A 112 1.82 10.58 -13.09
N THR A 113 1.77 9.27 -13.01
CA THR A 113 2.80 8.43 -12.42
C THR A 113 3.78 7.94 -13.48
N ASP A 114 4.88 7.38 -13.04
CA ASP A 114 5.84 6.62 -13.82
C ASP A 114 6.39 5.45 -12.98
N ALA A 115 7.13 4.57 -13.62
CA ALA A 115 7.66 3.36 -13.00
C ALA A 115 8.67 3.66 -11.87
N GLU A 116 9.41 4.78 -11.94
CA GLU A 116 10.38 5.17 -10.90
C GLU A 116 9.70 5.32 -9.53
N MET A 117 8.44 5.76 -9.49
CA MET A 117 7.68 5.87 -8.26
C MET A 117 7.50 4.52 -7.53
N LEU A 118 7.40 3.40 -8.26
CA LEU A 118 7.34 2.07 -7.63
C LEU A 118 8.68 1.71 -6.95
N THR A 119 9.79 2.06 -7.58
CA THR A 119 11.12 1.87 -6.99
C THR A 119 11.31 2.78 -5.78
N GLU A 120 10.89 4.06 -5.87
CA GLU A 120 10.91 4.99 -4.74
C GLU A 120 10.11 4.48 -3.53
N ALA A 121 8.97 3.82 -3.78
CA ALA A 121 8.14 3.22 -2.74
C ALA A 121 8.90 2.11 -2.00
N VAL A 122 9.55 1.21 -2.74
CA VAL A 122 10.37 0.12 -2.17
C VAL A 122 11.56 0.69 -1.40
N ASP A 123 12.30 1.60 -2.00
CA ASP A 123 13.49 2.22 -1.38
C ASP A 123 13.12 2.94 -0.08
N TRP A 124 12.02 3.70 -0.09
CA TRP A 124 11.53 4.37 1.11
C TRP A 124 11.20 3.37 2.22
N ALA A 125 10.52 2.27 1.90
CA ALA A 125 10.12 1.27 2.91
C ALA A 125 11.36 0.61 3.55
N VAL A 126 12.35 0.24 2.73
CA VAL A 126 13.63 -0.32 3.20
C VAL A 126 14.36 0.67 4.11
N ASP A 127 14.48 1.95 3.69
CA ASP A 127 15.10 3.00 4.47
C ASP A 127 14.39 3.25 5.81
N GLU A 128 13.05 3.24 5.82
CA GLU A 128 12.25 3.46 7.03
C GLU A 128 12.41 2.32 8.04
N ASN A 129 12.59 1.08 7.58
CA ASN A 129 12.84 -0.05 8.45
C ASN A 129 14.14 0.08 9.24
N ASP A 130 15.16 0.69 8.65
CA ASP A 130 16.47 0.84 9.27
C ASP A 130 16.63 2.15 10.05
N ARG A 131 15.80 3.16 9.74
CA ARG A 131 15.93 4.50 10.27
C ARG A 131 15.63 4.57 11.77
N TRP A 132 16.58 5.08 12.57
CA TRP A 132 16.57 5.06 14.03
C TRP A 132 15.31 5.64 14.69
N PHE A 133 14.71 6.69 14.13
CA PHE A 133 13.52 7.35 14.67
C PHE A 133 12.25 7.09 13.85
N SER A 134 12.28 6.09 12.96
CA SER A 134 11.09 5.67 12.24
C SER A 134 10.15 4.88 13.13
N GLN A 135 8.84 5.13 13.00
CA GLN A 135 7.83 4.26 13.60
C GLN A 135 7.84 2.86 12.98
N TYR A 136 8.35 2.74 11.74
CA TYR A 136 8.42 1.48 11.00
C TYR A 136 9.67 0.65 11.32
N ARG A 137 10.57 1.17 12.14
CA ARG A 137 11.84 0.51 12.40
C ARG A 137 11.67 -0.90 12.96
N GLY A 138 12.15 -1.89 12.19
CA GLY A 138 12.05 -3.30 12.54
C GLY A 138 10.67 -3.92 12.32
N HIS A 139 9.70 -3.15 11.78
CA HIS A 139 8.34 -3.62 11.49
C HIS A 139 8.11 -3.98 10.02
N ILE A 140 9.07 -3.72 9.13
CA ILE A 140 8.93 -4.01 7.70
C ILE A 140 9.77 -5.24 7.35
N ASP A 141 9.18 -6.17 6.62
CA ASP A 141 9.91 -7.29 6.00
C ASP A 141 10.47 -6.82 4.66
N THR A 142 11.74 -6.46 4.68
CA THR A 142 12.46 -5.93 3.51
C THR A 142 12.94 -7.01 2.54
N ASP A 143 12.76 -8.28 2.91
CA ASP A 143 13.09 -9.44 2.10
C ASP A 143 11.85 -10.08 1.43
N SER A 144 10.67 -9.43 1.57
CA SER A 144 9.40 -9.90 1.01
C SER A 144 8.67 -8.76 0.29
N ILE A 145 8.89 -8.64 -1.03
CA ILE A 145 8.46 -7.49 -1.82
C ILE A 145 7.61 -7.91 -3.02
N ALA A 146 6.45 -7.29 -3.19
CA ALA A 146 5.63 -7.38 -4.38
C ALA A 146 5.54 -6.04 -5.11
N VAL A 147 5.57 -6.08 -6.44
CA VAL A 147 5.14 -4.95 -7.27
C VAL A 147 3.85 -5.34 -8.00
N MET A 148 2.88 -4.44 -7.97
CA MET A 148 1.57 -4.68 -8.56
C MET A 148 1.03 -3.42 -9.22
N GLY A 149 0.17 -3.59 -10.22
CA GLY A 149 -0.49 -2.44 -10.80
C GLY A 149 -1.68 -2.78 -11.68
N GLN A 150 -2.60 -1.83 -11.81
CA GLN A 150 -3.76 -1.95 -12.67
C GLN A 150 -3.55 -1.17 -13.97
N SER A 151 -3.85 -1.80 -15.13
CA SER A 151 -3.83 -1.16 -16.44
C SER A 151 -2.48 -0.46 -16.71
N CYS A 152 -2.45 0.85 -16.88
CA CYS A 152 -1.22 1.64 -17.04
C CYS A 152 -0.21 1.40 -15.91
N GLY A 153 -0.66 1.32 -14.65
CA GLY A 153 0.21 0.97 -13.52
C GLY A 153 0.78 -0.44 -13.59
N GLY A 154 0.07 -1.37 -14.24
CA GLY A 154 0.63 -2.69 -14.55
C GLY A 154 1.74 -2.62 -15.60
N VAL A 155 1.68 -1.69 -16.56
CA VAL A 155 2.80 -1.45 -17.49
C VAL A 155 4.01 -0.89 -16.72
N GLU A 156 3.81 0.09 -15.82
CA GLU A 156 4.88 0.58 -14.92
C GLU A 156 5.51 -0.56 -14.10
N THR A 157 4.70 -1.56 -13.73
CA THR A 157 5.16 -2.73 -12.95
C THR A 157 6.15 -3.61 -13.73
N TYR A 158 5.95 -3.80 -15.03
CA TYR A 158 6.93 -4.52 -15.87
C TYR A 158 8.28 -3.80 -15.91
N GLU A 159 8.28 -2.47 -15.97
CA GLU A 159 9.50 -1.66 -16.10
C GLU A 159 10.43 -1.75 -14.87
N VAL A 160 9.92 -2.19 -13.72
CA VAL A 160 10.71 -2.34 -12.48
C VAL A 160 10.88 -3.80 -12.04
N ALA A 161 10.30 -4.74 -12.79
CA ALA A 161 10.27 -6.15 -12.41
C ALA A 161 11.64 -6.86 -12.50
N ASP A 162 12.66 -6.22 -13.06
CA ASP A 162 14.05 -6.66 -13.08
C ASP A 162 14.79 -6.41 -11.75
N ASP A 163 14.22 -5.62 -10.84
CA ASP A 163 14.82 -5.38 -9.50
C ASP A 163 14.90 -6.71 -8.74
N PRO A 164 16.11 -7.18 -8.39
CA PRO A 164 16.31 -8.48 -7.77
C PRO A 164 15.69 -8.61 -6.36
N ARG A 165 15.20 -7.54 -5.77
CA ARG A 165 14.50 -7.54 -4.49
C ARG A 165 13.04 -8.01 -4.61
N ILE A 166 12.48 -8.03 -5.83
CA ILE A 166 11.07 -8.34 -6.05
C ILE A 166 10.84 -9.84 -6.03
N ASP A 167 9.94 -10.30 -5.16
CA ASP A 167 9.57 -11.71 -4.98
C ASP A 167 8.35 -12.14 -5.78
N THR A 168 7.54 -11.18 -6.23
CA THR A 168 6.40 -11.44 -7.11
C THR A 168 5.91 -10.20 -7.82
N THR A 169 5.48 -10.38 -9.07
CA THR A 169 4.89 -9.34 -9.91
C THR A 169 3.42 -9.67 -10.17
N VAL A 170 2.50 -8.70 -9.98
CA VAL A 170 1.07 -8.94 -10.20
C VAL A 170 0.44 -7.90 -11.11
N LEU A 171 -0.07 -8.36 -12.22
CA LEU A 171 -0.70 -7.56 -13.28
C LEU A 171 -2.21 -7.66 -13.15
N TRP A 172 -2.84 -6.52 -12.85
CA TRP A 172 -4.29 -6.41 -12.73
C TRP A 172 -4.87 -5.71 -13.95
N ASN A 173 -5.75 -6.40 -14.70
CA ASN A 173 -6.37 -5.81 -15.91
C ASN A 173 -5.32 -5.10 -16.79
N SER A 174 -4.16 -5.73 -16.99
CA SER A 174 -3.00 -5.14 -17.63
C SER A 174 -2.25 -6.15 -18.50
N GLY A 175 -1.50 -5.62 -19.44
CA GLY A 175 -0.58 -6.31 -20.33
C GLY A 175 0.15 -5.27 -21.17
N LEU A 176 1.26 -5.66 -21.80
CA LEU A 176 2.07 -4.80 -22.65
C LEU A 176 1.27 -4.30 -23.85
N LEU A 177 1.40 -3.01 -24.14
CA LEU A 177 0.58 -2.37 -25.17
C LEU A 177 1.13 -2.57 -26.60
N THR A 178 2.41 -2.90 -26.72
CA THR A 178 3.09 -3.03 -28.01
C THR A 178 4.14 -4.13 -27.98
N ASP A 179 4.34 -4.80 -29.12
CA ASP A 179 5.40 -5.80 -29.30
C ASP A 179 6.83 -5.24 -29.07
N ARG A 180 7.01 -3.93 -29.04
CA ARG A 180 8.32 -3.31 -28.80
C ARG A 180 8.78 -3.45 -27.36
N ASP A 181 7.84 -3.62 -26.47
CA ASP A 181 8.08 -3.68 -25.03
C ASP A 181 8.19 -5.14 -24.55
N ASN A 182 8.11 -6.12 -25.47
CA ASN A 182 8.16 -7.55 -25.12
C ASN A 182 9.47 -7.98 -24.44
N ASP A 183 10.55 -7.24 -24.63
CA ASP A 183 11.82 -7.49 -23.93
C ASP A 183 11.66 -7.40 -22.39
N LEU A 184 10.67 -6.64 -21.90
CA LEU A 184 10.34 -6.55 -20.46
C LEU A 184 9.81 -7.88 -19.89
N LEU A 185 9.28 -8.77 -20.74
CA LEU A 185 8.86 -10.10 -20.27
C LEU A 185 10.06 -10.99 -19.92
N ASP A 186 11.20 -10.78 -20.59
CA ASP A 186 12.44 -11.54 -20.35
C ASP A 186 13.11 -11.11 -19.02
N ASP A 187 12.79 -9.92 -18.52
CA ASP A 187 13.29 -9.37 -17.27
C ASP A 187 12.55 -9.90 -16.03
N LEU A 188 11.38 -10.52 -16.24
CA LEU A 188 10.61 -11.14 -15.17
C LEU A 188 11.34 -12.38 -14.61
N HIS A 189 11.78 -12.31 -13.38
CA HIS A 189 12.56 -13.35 -12.71
C HIS A 189 11.83 -14.02 -11.54
N ALA A 190 10.81 -13.36 -10.98
CA ALA A 190 10.00 -13.84 -9.87
C ALA A 190 8.61 -14.33 -10.33
N PRO A 191 7.89 -15.13 -9.55
CA PRO A 191 6.55 -15.60 -9.91
C PRO A 191 5.60 -14.47 -10.28
N VAL A 192 4.88 -14.65 -11.38
CA VAL A 192 3.97 -13.64 -11.95
C VAL A 192 2.52 -14.10 -11.84
N ALA A 193 1.62 -13.17 -11.49
CA ALA A 193 0.18 -13.39 -11.59
C ALA A 193 -0.49 -12.36 -12.49
N TYR A 194 -1.38 -12.82 -13.34
CA TYR A 194 -2.28 -12.01 -14.15
C TYR A 194 -3.70 -12.22 -13.65
N PHE A 195 -4.38 -11.14 -13.28
CA PHE A 195 -5.80 -11.13 -12.98
C PHE A 195 -6.50 -10.17 -13.93
N THR A 196 -7.42 -10.67 -14.74
CA THR A 196 -8.11 -9.87 -15.76
C THR A 196 -9.62 -9.96 -15.62
N GLY A 197 -10.30 -8.97 -16.17
CA GLY A 197 -11.76 -8.85 -16.14
C GLY A 197 -12.49 -9.64 -17.23
N GLY A 198 -11.86 -10.67 -17.81
CA GLY A 198 -12.44 -11.47 -18.88
C GLY A 198 -12.37 -10.78 -20.25
N PRO A 199 -13.03 -11.35 -21.29
CA PRO A 199 -12.95 -10.88 -22.67
C PRO A 199 -13.41 -9.43 -22.91
N ASP A 200 -14.26 -8.90 -22.03
CA ASP A 200 -14.72 -7.50 -22.09
C ASP A 200 -13.72 -6.51 -21.45
N ASP A 201 -12.64 -7.01 -20.84
CA ASP A 201 -11.54 -6.18 -20.35
C ASP A 201 -10.65 -5.77 -21.52
N ILE A 202 -10.44 -4.45 -21.70
CA ILE A 202 -9.63 -3.90 -22.79
C ILE A 202 -8.17 -4.38 -22.79
N ALA A 203 -7.67 -4.85 -21.65
CA ALA A 203 -6.31 -5.40 -21.52
C ALA A 203 -6.24 -6.92 -21.66
N TYR A 204 -7.39 -7.60 -21.82
CA TYR A 204 -7.45 -9.06 -21.82
C TYR A 204 -6.53 -9.72 -22.85
N GLU A 205 -6.62 -9.29 -24.11
CA GLU A 205 -5.82 -9.86 -25.19
C GLU A 205 -4.32 -9.65 -24.98
N ASN A 206 -3.93 -8.47 -24.45
CA ASN A 206 -2.54 -8.17 -24.12
C ASN A 206 -2.03 -9.10 -23.01
N ALA A 207 -2.79 -9.25 -21.93
CA ALA A 207 -2.43 -10.14 -20.82
C ALA A 207 -2.31 -11.61 -21.28
N VAL A 208 -3.20 -12.08 -22.16
CA VAL A 208 -3.16 -13.43 -22.73
C VAL A 208 -1.92 -13.64 -23.59
N ASP A 209 -1.56 -12.65 -24.42
CA ASP A 209 -0.37 -12.69 -25.25
C ASP A 209 0.90 -12.70 -24.40
N ASP A 210 1.02 -11.78 -23.42
CA ASP A 210 2.14 -11.70 -22.49
C ASP A 210 2.32 -13.03 -21.74
N TYR A 211 1.22 -13.55 -21.16
CA TYR A 211 1.27 -14.84 -20.48
C TYR A 211 1.76 -15.95 -21.40
N GLY A 212 1.35 -15.91 -22.68
CA GLY A 212 1.82 -16.86 -23.71
C GLY A 212 3.32 -16.82 -23.91
N ARG A 213 3.93 -15.64 -23.84
CA ARG A 213 5.35 -15.33 -24.13
C ARG A 213 6.29 -15.43 -22.94
N LEU A 214 5.78 -15.55 -21.71
CA LEU A 214 6.61 -15.61 -20.50
C LEU A 214 7.77 -16.60 -20.65
N PRO A 215 8.95 -16.29 -20.05
CA PRO A 215 10.13 -17.15 -20.11
C PRO A 215 9.84 -18.59 -19.68
N GLN A 216 10.50 -19.53 -20.33
CA GLN A 216 10.35 -20.94 -20.00
C GLN A 216 10.83 -21.20 -18.55
N GLY A 217 9.99 -21.85 -17.76
CA GLY A 217 10.31 -22.17 -16.37
C GLY A 217 9.89 -21.13 -15.35
N LEU A 218 9.49 -19.92 -15.79
CA LEU A 218 8.95 -18.91 -14.88
C LEU A 218 7.62 -19.39 -14.27
N PRO A 219 7.46 -19.40 -12.94
CA PRO A 219 6.19 -19.71 -12.32
C PRO A 219 5.16 -18.62 -12.64
N ALA A 220 4.01 -18.98 -13.18
CA ALA A 220 2.99 -18.02 -13.55
C ALA A 220 1.57 -18.54 -13.34
N PHE A 221 0.70 -17.64 -12.89
CA PHE A 221 -0.74 -17.81 -12.77
C PHE A 221 -1.47 -16.83 -13.68
N MET A 222 -2.59 -17.24 -14.24
CA MET A 222 -3.51 -16.36 -14.92
C MET A 222 -4.93 -16.73 -14.52
N GLY A 223 -5.69 -15.76 -14.04
CA GLY A 223 -7.10 -15.90 -13.73
C GLY A 223 -7.94 -14.84 -14.45
N HIS A 224 -9.02 -15.27 -15.07
CA HIS A 224 -10.00 -14.40 -15.71
C HIS A 224 -11.31 -14.49 -14.95
N LEU A 225 -11.84 -13.35 -14.52
CA LEU A 225 -13.19 -13.21 -13.95
C LEU A 225 -13.95 -12.21 -14.83
N ASP A 226 -15.16 -12.55 -15.28
CA ASP A 226 -15.90 -11.71 -16.23
C ASP A 226 -16.55 -10.49 -15.56
N VAL A 227 -15.71 -9.50 -15.20
CA VAL A 227 -16.07 -8.27 -14.48
C VAL A 227 -15.58 -6.98 -15.20
N GLY A 228 -14.96 -7.14 -16.37
CA GLY A 228 -14.46 -6.01 -17.18
C GLY A 228 -13.24 -5.31 -16.60
N HIS A 229 -12.82 -4.23 -17.25
CA HIS A 229 -11.52 -3.55 -17.02
C HIS A 229 -11.35 -2.96 -15.61
N TYR A 230 -12.44 -2.61 -14.95
CA TYR A 230 -12.38 -2.02 -13.61
C TYR A 230 -12.49 -3.07 -12.49
N GLY A 231 -12.69 -4.36 -12.83
CA GLY A 231 -12.73 -5.44 -11.84
C GLY A 231 -13.70 -5.18 -10.70
N THR A 232 -13.39 -5.72 -9.54
CA THR A 232 -14.19 -5.53 -8.31
C THR A 232 -13.55 -4.56 -7.31
N PHE A 233 -12.53 -3.80 -7.72
CA PHE A 233 -11.75 -2.92 -6.84
C PHE A 233 -12.59 -1.94 -6.01
N GLY A 234 -13.72 -1.44 -6.55
CA GLY A 234 -14.61 -0.49 -5.89
C GLY A 234 -15.61 -1.12 -4.93
N GLU A 235 -15.71 -2.44 -4.89
CA GLU A 235 -16.57 -3.16 -3.95
C GLU A 235 -16.01 -3.10 -2.51
N PRO A 236 -16.84 -3.35 -1.48
CA PRO A 236 -16.32 -3.51 -0.12
C PRO A 236 -15.15 -4.51 -0.09
N ASP A 237 -14.07 -4.16 0.59
CA ASP A 237 -12.85 -4.97 0.71
C ASP A 237 -12.22 -5.35 -0.65
N GLY A 238 -12.52 -4.59 -1.72
CA GLY A 238 -12.06 -4.88 -3.08
C GLY A 238 -12.74 -6.07 -3.75
N GLY A 239 -13.80 -6.60 -3.14
CA GLY A 239 -14.57 -7.73 -3.64
C GLY A 239 -13.71 -8.98 -3.89
N GLU A 240 -13.99 -9.68 -4.98
CA GLU A 240 -13.26 -10.91 -5.31
C GLU A 240 -11.78 -10.64 -5.64
N TYR A 241 -11.45 -9.47 -6.22
CA TYR A 241 -10.05 -9.07 -6.45
C TYR A 241 -9.30 -8.85 -5.13
N GLY A 242 -9.95 -8.24 -4.11
CA GLY A 242 -9.37 -8.12 -2.77
C GLY A 242 -9.04 -9.49 -2.19
N ARG A 243 -10.01 -10.41 -2.22
CA ARG A 243 -9.85 -11.79 -1.73
C ARG A 243 -8.67 -12.51 -2.40
N VAL A 244 -8.62 -12.52 -3.72
CA VAL A 244 -7.55 -13.26 -4.44
C VAL A 244 -6.20 -12.56 -4.34
N GLY A 245 -6.17 -11.23 -4.30
CA GLY A 245 -4.96 -10.44 -4.11
C GLY A 245 -4.31 -10.73 -2.76
N VAL A 246 -5.10 -10.71 -1.70
CA VAL A 246 -4.65 -11.07 -0.35
C VAL A 246 -4.14 -12.52 -0.31
N ALA A 247 -4.88 -13.47 -0.92
CA ALA A 247 -4.45 -14.85 -0.95
C ALA A 247 -3.13 -15.04 -1.69
N TRP A 248 -2.93 -14.39 -2.85
CA TRP A 248 -1.67 -14.43 -3.58
C TRP A 248 -0.51 -13.89 -2.77
N LEU A 249 -0.67 -12.72 -2.17
CA LEU A 249 0.36 -12.07 -1.35
C LEU A 249 0.69 -12.87 -0.09
N LYS A 250 -0.30 -13.43 0.61
CA LYS A 250 -0.06 -14.33 1.74
C LYS A 250 0.75 -15.56 1.33
N TRP A 251 0.42 -16.16 0.20
CA TRP A 251 1.21 -17.28 -0.28
C TRP A 251 2.63 -16.88 -0.63
N ARG A 252 2.79 -15.83 -1.43
CA ARG A 252 4.10 -15.47 -2.01
C ARG A 252 5.04 -14.81 -1.02
N LEU A 253 4.53 -13.94 -0.15
CA LEU A 253 5.33 -13.12 0.75
C LEU A 253 5.33 -13.61 2.20
N LYS A 254 4.30 -14.34 2.63
CA LYS A 254 4.21 -14.89 4.00
C LYS A 254 4.32 -16.42 4.03
N GLY A 255 4.45 -17.09 2.90
CA GLY A 255 4.59 -18.55 2.80
C GLY A 255 3.36 -19.34 3.21
N ASP A 256 2.16 -18.72 3.20
CA ASP A 256 0.90 -19.33 3.61
C ASP A 256 0.50 -20.48 2.66
N GLN A 257 0.59 -21.71 3.17
CA GLN A 257 0.27 -22.91 2.40
C GLN A 257 -1.24 -23.14 2.23
N GLN A 258 -2.08 -22.52 3.05
CA GLN A 258 -3.52 -22.55 2.85
C GLN A 258 -3.91 -21.62 1.69
N ALA A 259 -3.36 -20.42 1.65
CA ALA A 259 -3.55 -19.47 0.55
C ALA A 259 -3.03 -20.04 -0.79
N ARG A 260 -1.93 -20.80 -0.77
CA ARG A 260 -1.40 -21.51 -1.95
C ARG A 260 -2.44 -22.41 -2.62
N GLN A 261 -3.33 -23.03 -1.86
CA GLN A 261 -4.33 -23.95 -2.41
C GLN A 261 -5.33 -23.26 -3.35
N GLU A 262 -5.47 -21.95 -3.28
CA GLU A 262 -6.29 -21.18 -4.21
C GLU A 262 -5.76 -21.24 -5.65
N PHE A 263 -4.46 -21.43 -5.84
CA PHE A 263 -3.77 -21.20 -7.12
C PHE A 263 -3.13 -22.45 -7.73
N VAL A 264 -2.85 -23.49 -6.96
CA VAL A 264 -1.96 -24.59 -7.40
C VAL A 264 -2.68 -25.92 -7.51
N GLY A 265 -2.44 -26.56 -8.64
CA GLY A 265 -2.95 -27.90 -8.95
C GLY A 265 -4.27 -27.88 -9.75
N PRO A 266 -4.69 -29.06 -10.24
CA PRO A 266 -5.88 -29.16 -11.08
C PRO A 266 -7.19 -28.89 -10.34
N ASP A 267 -7.20 -29.10 -9.02
CA ASP A 267 -8.35 -28.90 -8.13
C ASP A 267 -8.12 -27.66 -7.23
N CYS A 268 -7.45 -26.63 -7.73
CA CYS A 268 -7.20 -25.40 -6.98
C CYS A 268 -8.51 -24.71 -6.57
N GLY A 269 -8.49 -23.90 -5.51
CA GLY A 269 -9.68 -23.19 -5.02
C GLY A 269 -10.37 -22.41 -6.13
N LEU A 270 -9.64 -21.59 -6.88
CA LEU A 270 -10.17 -20.82 -8.00
C LEU A 270 -10.63 -21.70 -9.17
N CYS A 271 -10.03 -22.87 -9.38
CA CYS A 271 -10.37 -23.79 -10.47
C CYS A 271 -11.81 -24.32 -10.40
N SER A 272 -12.46 -24.23 -9.24
CA SER A 272 -13.84 -24.70 -9.00
C SER A 272 -14.86 -23.57 -8.90
N THR A 273 -14.47 -22.35 -9.25
CA THR A 273 -15.31 -21.15 -9.19
C THR A 273 -15.61 -20.58 -10.59
N GLU A 274 -16.05 -19.32 -10.67
CA GLU A 274 -16.29 -18.60 -11.92
C GLU A 274 -15.00 -18.12 -12.61
N TRP A 275 -13.83 -18.35 -12.01
CA TRP A 275 -12.55 -18.01 -12.61
C TRP A 275 -12.14 -19.00 -13.70
N ASP A 276 -11.75 -18.50 -14.87
CA ASP A 276 -11.02 -19.29 -15.86
C ASP A 276 -9.52 -19.21 -15.53
N VAL A 277 -8.91 -20.36 -15.20
CA VAL A 277 -7.58 -20.43 -14.61
C VAL A 277 -6.57 -21.10 -15.53
N ARG A 278 -5.39 -20.52 -15.64
CA ARG A 278 -4.22 -21.11 -16.28
C ARG A 278 -3.02 -21.07 -15.34
N GLN A 279 -2.22 -22.12 -15.35
CA GLN A 279 -1.06 -22.26 -14.47
C GLN A 279 0.18 -22.68 -15.28
N LYS A 280 1.33 -22.10 -14.98
CA LYS A 280 2.65 -22.51 -15.50
C LYS A 280 3.61 -22.66 -14.33
N ASN A 281 4.30 -23.79 -14.23
CA ASN A 281 5.42 -24.04 -13.31
C ASN A 281 5.15 -23.69 -11.82
N LEU A 282 3.89 -23.57 -11.39
CA LEU A 282 3.54 -23.36 -10.00
C LEU A 282 3.67 -24.68 -9.22
N THR A 283 4.44 -24.65 -8.11
CA THR A 283 4.70 -25.83 -7.26
C THR A 283 4.47 -25.53 -5.79
#